data_664e41e80a54cbd226fcc295d49a28f3
#
_entry.id   664e41e80a54cbd226fcc295d49a28f3
#
_cell.length_a   1.000
_cell.length_b   1.000
_cell.length_c   1.000
_cell.angle_alpha   90.00
_cell.angle_beta   90.00
_cell.angle_gamma   90.00
#
_symmetry.space_group_name_H-M   'P 1'
#
loop_
_entity.id
_entity.type
_entity.pdbx_description
1 polymer ?
#
loop_
_entity_poly.entity_id
_entity_poly.type
_entity_poly.pdbx_seq_one_letter_code
_entity_poly.pdbx_strand_id
1 'polypeptide(L)'
;MSKIVHIEIPAPDLEKAREFYSRVFGWKVECIPGMNYAMWNPPGEGVGGGFSTSSKPTTDGPILHIGVEDIDAKLKEIGAAGGKTVTPKTKISDEFGYFALFTDVFGNQLGLWSQK
;
A
#
# COMPACT_ATOMS: atom_id res chain seq x y z
N MET A 1 1.72 -26.31 2.43
CA MET A 1 2.60 -25.36 1.72
C MET A 1 2.53 -23.98 2.34
N SER A 2 3.68 -23.37 2.53
CA SER A 2 3.73 -22.07 3.21
C SER A 2 3.67 -20.96 2.18
N LYS A 3 2.61 -20.17 2.21
CA LYS A 3 2.43 -19.02 1.32
C LYS A 3 1.84 -17.85 2.10
N ILE A 4 2.03 -16.65 1.60
CA ILE A 4 1.47 -15.46 2.21
C ILE A 4 -0.03 -15.45 1.97
N VAL A 5 -0.82 -15.34 3.04
CA VAL A 5 -2.28 -15.33 2.94
C VAL A 5 -2.92 -14.06 3.49
N HIS A 6 -2.16 -13.25 4.24
CA HIS A 6 -2.69 -12.07 4.89
C HIS A 6 -1.56 -11.10 5.19
N ILE A 7 -1.74 -9.83 4.88
CA ILE A 7 -0.76 -8.78 5.15
C ILE A 7 -1.42 -7.72 6.01
N GLU A 8 -0.82 -7.43 7.16
CA GLU A 8 -1.37 -6.43 8.07
C GLU A 8 -0.55 -5.15 8.00
N ILE A 9 -1.23 -4.03 7.77
CA ILE A 9 -0.63 -2.70 7.66
C ILE A 9 -1.06 -1.88 8.87
N PRO A 10 -0.09 -1.28 9.60
CA PRO A 10 -0.43 -0.39 10.71
C PRO A 10 -1.24 0.81 10.25
N ALA A 11 -2.33 1.11 10.95
CA ALA A 11 -3.19 2.24 10.61
C ALA A 11 -3.90 2.74 11.87
N PRO A 12 -3.47 3.84 12.46
CA PRO A 12 -4.12 4.36 13.68
C PRO A 12 -5.54 4.85 13.46
N ASP A 13 -5.92 5.15 12.22
CA ASP A 13 -7.26 5.64 11.86
C ASP A 13 -7.79 4.83 10.68
N LEU A 14 -8.74 3.92 10.94
CA LEU A 14 -9.24 3.00 9.92
C LEU A 14 -10.01 3.69 8.80
N GLU A 15 -10.76 4.76 9.09
CA GLU A 15 -11.48 5.49 8.05
C GLU A 15 -10.50 6.22 7.12
N LYS A 16 -9.43 6.76 7.68
CA LYS A 16 -8.39 7.42 6.90
C LYS A 16 -7.64 6.41 6.03
N ALA A 17 -7.42 5.20 6.55
CA ALA A 17 -6.83 4.11 5.77
C ALA A 17 -7.74 3.76 4.59
N ARG A 18 -9.05 3.64 4.84
CA ARG A 18 -10.02 3.33 3.78
C ARG A 18 -10.00 4.40 2.69
N GLU A 19 -10.04 5.67 3.08
CA GLU A 19 -10.00 6.76 2.11
C GLU A 19 -8.74 6.72 1.25
N PHE A 20 -7.59 6.56 1.87
CA PHE A 20 -6.32 6.56 1.14
C PHE A 20 -6.22 5.38 0.18
N TYR A 21 -6.39 4.17 0.70
CA TYR A 21 -6.14 2.97 -0.09
C TYR A 21 -7.23 2.68 -1.12
N SER A 22 -8.48 3.03 -0.85
CA SER A 22 -9.53 2.89 -1.86
C SER A 22 -9.39 3.93 -2.96
N ARG A 23 -9.04 5.17 -2.62
CA ARG A 23 -8.86 6.24 -3.58
C ARG A 23 -7.65 6.01 -4.48
N VAL A 24 -6.52 5.66 -3.90
CA VAL A 24 -5.26 5.55 -4.64
C VAL A 24 -5.14 4.22 -5.38
N PHE A 25 -5.49 3.13 -4.72
CA PHE A 25 -5.26 1.79 -5.26
C PHE A 25 -6.53 1.02 -5.63
N GLY A 26 -7.70 1.58 -5.36
CA GLY A 26 -8.94 0.90 -5.64
C GLY A 26 -9.22 -0.31 -4.75
N TRP A 27 -8.56 -0.41 -3.61
CA TRP A 27 -8.79 -1.52 -2.69
C TRP A 27 -10.16 -1.41 -2.04
N LYS A 28 -10.80 -2.55 -1.88
CA LYS A 28 -12.04 -2.62 -1.12
C LYS A 28 -11.68 -2.76 0.34
N VAL A 29 -12.10 -1.78 1.15
CA VAL A 29 -11.78 -1.75 2.58
C VAL A 29 -13.07 -1.81 3.38
N GLU A 30 -13.15 -2.76 4.31
CA GLU A 30 -14.31 -2.95 5.18
C GLU A 30 -13.88 -2.87 6.62
N CYS A 31 -14.39 -1.87 7.34
CA CYS A 31 -14.17 -1.76 8.78
C CYS A 31 -15.07 -2.77 9.48
N ILE A 32 -14.51 -3.54 10.41
CA ILE A 32 -15.25 -4.58 11.11
C ILE A 32 -15.78 -4.00 12.44
N PRO A 33 -17.11 -3.95 12.61
CA PRO A 33 -17.69 -3.38 13.82
C PRO A 33 -17.18 -4.07 15.09
N GLY A 34 -16.76 -3.27 16.07
CA GLY A 34 -16.35 -3.76 17.38
C GLY A 34 -14.96 -4.36 17.46
N MET A 35 -14.19 -4.37 16.38
CA MET A 35 -12.86 -5.01 16.38
C MET A 35 -11.68 -4.06 16.26
N ASN A 36 -11.89 -2.78 16.03
CA ASN A 36 -10.80 -1.84 15.75
C ASN A 36 -9.87 -2.36 14.65
N TYR A 37 -10.45 -2.92 13.62
CA TYR A 37 -9.74 -3.59 12.54
C TYR A 37 -10.52 -3.40 11.24
N ALA A 38 -9.81 -3.34 10.13
CA ALA A 38 -10.44 -3.30 8.82
C ALA A 38 -9.80 -4.34 7.92
N MET A 39 -10.58 -4.92 7.02
CA MET A 39 -10.10 -5.87 6.01
C MET A 39 -9.95 -5.13 4.70
N TRP A 40 -8.92 -5.44 3.92
CA TRP A 40 -8.76 -4.89 2.58
C TRP A 40 -8.50 -5.99 1.57
N ASN A 41 -9.00 -5.78 0.36
CA ASN A 41 -8.78 -6.69 -0.77
C ASN A 41 -8.42 -5.87 -2.01
N PRO A 42 -7.47 -6.35 -2.83
CA PRO A 42 -7.15 -5.67 -4.08
C PRO A 42 -8.26 -5.84 -5.10
N PRO A 43 -8.33 -4.99 -6.13
CA PRO A 43 -9.20 -5.26 -7.25
C PRO A 43 -8.63 -6.46 -8.02
N GLY A 44 -9.43 -7.50 -8.22
CA GLY A 44 -8.98 -8.71 -8.89
C GLY A 44 -8.20 -9.65 -7.97
N GLU A 45 -7.31 -10.44 -8.55
CA GLU A 45 -6.55 -11.42 -7.82
C GLU A 45 -5.38 -10.79 -7.05
N GLY A 46 -5.01 -11.41 -5.95
CA GLY A 46 -3.89 -10.98 -5.15
C GLY A 46 -4.14 -11.22 -3.68
N VAL A 47 -3.11 -10.98 -2.88
CA VAL A 47 -3.20 -11.13 -1.44
C VAL A 47 -3.94 -9.94 -0.86
N GLY A 48 -4.88 -10.20 0.02
CA GLY A 48 -5.54 -9.19 0.82
C GLY A 48 -4.92 -9.11 2.21
N GLY A 49 -5.55 -8.35 3.09
CA GLY A 49 -5.03 -8.22 4.43
C GLY A 49 -5.91 -7.40 5.32
N GLY A 50 -5.31 -6.72 6.27
CA GLY A 50 -6.03 -5.89 7.22
C GLY A 50 -5.24 -4.64 7.58
N PHE A 51 -5.94 -3.72 8.24
CA PHE A 51 -5.35 -2.56 8.88
C PHE A 51 -5.52 -2.71 10.38
N SER A 52 -4.42 -2.58 11.11
CA SER A 52 -4.41 -2.76 12.56
C SER A 52 -4.15 -1.44 13.27
N THR A 53 -4.97 -1.13 14.25
CA THR A 53 -4.73 0.03 15.13
C THR A 53 -3.73 -0.29 16.24
N SER A 54 -3.36 -1.57 16.39
CA SER A 54 -2.45 -2.02 17.47
C SER A 54 -0.97 -1.88 17.13
N SER A 55 -0.62 -1.73 15.85
CA SER A 55 0.75 -1.58 15.41
C SER A 55 1.04 -0.13 15.06
N LYS A 56 2.31 0.26 15.20
CA LYS A 56 2.72 1.62 14.82
C LYS A 56 3.16 1.66 13.36
N PRO A 57 2.80 2.71 12.60
CA PRO A 57 3.35 2.92 11.28
C PRO A 57 4.87 2.90 11.31
N THR A 58 5.49 2.36 10.28
CA THR A 58 6.93 2.16 10.26
C THR A 58 7.51 2.30 8.86
N THR A 59 8.77 2.77 8.82
CA THR A 59 9.58 2.75 7.61
C THR A 59 10.56 1.58 7.63
N ASP A 60 10.59 0.80 8.71
CA ASP A 60 11.49 -0.35 8.88
C ASP A 60 10.74 -1.65 8.67
N GLY A 61 11.44 -2.67 8.20
CA GLY A 61 10.88 -4.00 8.00
C GLY A 61 10.62 -4.32 6.53
N PRO A 62 9.86 -5.37 6.25
CA PRO A 62 9.55 -5.74 4.87
C PRO A 62 8.82 -4.63 4.14
N ILE A 63 9.16 -4.43 2.87
CA ILE A 63 8.51 -3.41 2.05
C ILE A 63 7.60 -4.11 1.04
N LEU A 64 6.30 -3.84 1.15
CA LEU A 64 5.30 -4.38 0.24
C LEU A 64 5.29 -3.56 -1.05
N HIS A 65 5.45 -4.24 -2.18
CA HIS A 65 5.41 -3.57 -3.48
C HIS A 65 4.07 -3.81 -4.15
N ILE A 66 3.43 -2.75 -4.58
CA ILE A 66 2.13 -2.78 -5.26
C ILE A 66 2.38 -2.62 -6.76
N GLY A 67 1.90 -3.58 -7.54
CA GLY A 67 2.02 -3.52 -9.00
C GLY A 67 1.09 -2.47 -9.58
N VAL A 68 1.63 -1.58 -10.40
CA VAL A 68 0.86 -0.51 -11.04
C VAL A 68 1.26 -0.39 -12.51
N GLU A 69 0.40 0.23 -13.32
CA GLU A 69 0.67 0.45 -14.74
C GLU A 69 1.65 1.61 -14.95
N ASP A 70 1.48 2.68 -14.19
CA ASP A 70 2.21 3.93 -14.37
C ASP A 70 2.64 4.46 -13.00
N ILE A 71 3.92 4.28 -12.68
CA ILE A 71 4.47 4.69 -11.38
C ILE A 71 4.35 6.20 -11.18
N ASP A 72 4.72 6.99 -12.19
CA ASP A 72 4.72 8.45 -12.05
C ASP A 72 3.31 8.99 -11.77
N ALA A 73 2.30 8.48 -12.49
CA ALA A 73 0.92 8.86 -12.25
C ALA A 73 0.47 8.45 -10.85
N LYS A 74 0.85 7.26 -10.41
CA LYS A 74 0.48 6.77 -9.08
C LYS A 74 1.12 7.60 -7.97
N LEU A 75 2.37 8.01 -8.13
CA LEU A 75 3.03 8.86 -7.15
C LEU A 75 2.32 10.21 -7.00
N LYS A 76 1.78 10.76 -8.09
CA LYS A 76 0.98 11.99 -8.03
C LYS A 76 -0.30 11.77 -7.23
N GLU A 77 -0.98 10.67 -7.46
CA GLU A 77 -2.19 10.32 -6.70
C GLU A 77 -1.90 10.14 -5.22
N ILE A 78 -0.78 9.48 -4.91
CA ILE A 78 -0.34 9.26 -3.52
C ILE A 78 -0.10 10.63 -2.85
N GLY A 79 0.61 11.53 -3.51
CA GLY A 79 0.87 12.87 -2.97
C GLY A 79 -0.40 13.66 -2.73
N ALA A 80 -1.35 13.60 -3.68
CA ALA A 80 -2.63 14.29 -3.56
C ALA A 80 -3.48 13.73 -2.41
N ALA A 81 -3.27 12.47 -2.03
CA ALA A 81 -4.01 11.81 -0.96
C ALA A 81 -3.31 11.88 0.40
N GLY A 82 -2.17 12.55 0.50
CA GLY A 82 -1.47 12.77 1.75
C GLY A 82 -0.26 11.89 2.00
N GLY A 83 0.11 11.04 1.05
CA GLY A 83 1.36 10.29 1.11
C GLY A 83 2.53 11.09 0.57
N LYS A 84 3.71 10.48 0.56
CA LYS A 84 4.93 11.16 0.10
C LYS A 84 5.80 10.21 -0.70
N THR A 85 6.45 10.73 -1.74
CA THR A 85 7.47 9.98 -2.48
C THR A 85 8.76 9.94 -1.67
N VAL A 86 9.31 8.75 -1.48
CA VAL A 86 10.62 8.56 -0.85
C VAL A 86 11.69 8.38 -1.93
N THR A 87 11.44 7.46 -2.86
CA THR A 87 12.33 7.21 -4.00
C THR A 87 11.50 7.28 -5.26
N PRO A 88 11.82 8.18 -6.20
CA PRO A 88 11.05 8.30 -7.44
C PRO A 88 11.26 7.07 -8.33
N LYS A 89 10.50 7.01 -9.43
CA LYS A 89 10.60 5.92 -10.39
C LYS A 89 12.06 5.67 -10.76
N THR A 90 12.51 4.45 -10.53
CA THR A 90 13.91 4.05 -10.73
C THR A 90 13.95 2.75 -11.51
N LYS A 91 14.77 2.70 -12.56
CA LYS A 91 14.93 1.49 -13.34
C LYS A 91 15.74 0.45 -12.57
N ILE A 92 15.21 -0.77 -12.48
CA ILE A 92 15.93 -1.90 -11.91
C ILE A 92 16.79 -2.52 -13.02
N SER A 93 16.14 -2.92 -14.10
CA SER A 93 16.77 -3.52 -15.29
C SER A 93 15.71 -3.66 -16.38
N ASP A 94 16.12 -4.03 -17.59
CA ASP A 94 15.17 -4.30 -18.66
C ASP A 94 14.26 -5.49 -18.30
N GLU A 95 14.80 -6.46 -17.59
CA GLU A 95 14.05 -7.63 -17.16
C GLU A 95 13.12 -7.36 -15.98
N PHE A 96 13.62 -6.67 -14.97
CA PHE A 96 12.88 -6.51 -13.71
C PHE A 96 12.09 -5.20 -13.58
N GLY A 97 12.09 -4.37 -14.63
CA GLY A 97 11.25 -3.18 -14.67
C GLY A 97 11.71 -2.05 -13.78
N TYR A 98 10.75 -1.43 -13.10
CA TYR A 98 10.97 -0.19 -12.34
C TYR A 98 10.32 -0.29 -10.98
N PHE A 99 10.83 0.49 -10.04
CA PHE A 99 10.24 0.60 -8.71
C PHE A 99 10.24 2.04 -8.23
N ALA A 100 9.46 2.29 -7.21
CA ALA A 100 9.48 3.53 -6.45
C ALA A 100 9.16 3.20 -5.00
N LEU A 101 9.53 4.07 -4.08
CA LEU A 101 9.18 3.94 -2.67
C LEU A 101 8.39 5.17 -2.24
N PHE A 102 7.41 4.96 -1.40
CA PHE A 102 6.57 6.02 -0.87
C PHE A 102 6.19 5.73 0.57
N THR A 103 5.74 6.76 1.28
CA THR A 103 5.08 6.56 2.56
C THR A 103 3.59 6.83 2.38
N ASP A 104 2.76 6.03 3.04
CA ASP A 104 1.31 6.25 3.01
C ASP A 104 0.95 7.43 3.91
N VAL A 105 -0.34 7.69 4.08
CA VAL A 105 -0.83 8.82 4.86
C VAL A 105 -0.44 8.76 6.34
N PHE A 106 -0.02 7.58 6.83
CA PHE A 106 0.39 7.39 8.24
C PHE A 106 1.90 7.36 8.41
N GLY A 107 2.66 7.24 7.32
CA GLY A 107 4.10 7.11 7.37
C GLY A 107 4.63 5.69 7.21
N ASN A 108 3.79 4.73 6.86
CA ASN A 108 4.28 3.39 6.49
C ASN A 108 5.00 3.46 5.15
N GLN A 109 6.16 2.81 5.04
CA GLN A 109 6.86 2.74 3.76
C GLN A 109 6.41 1.54 2.95
N LEU A 110 5.98 1.79 1.73
CA LEU A 110 5.61 0.77 0.75
C LEU A 110 6.34 1.07 -0.56
N GLY A 111 6.24 0.15 -1.50
CA GLY A 111 6.82 0.32 -2.81
C GLY A 111 5.79 0.18 -3.93
N LEU A 112 6.17 0.69 -5.08
CA LEU A 112 5.44 0.49 -6.33
C LEU A 112 6.35 -0.26 -7.29
N TRP A 113 5.76 -1.08 -8.14
CA TRP A 113 6.49 -1.79 -9.19
C TRP A 113 5.71 -1.73 -10.49
N SER A 114 6.44 -1.54 -11.60
CA SER A 114 5.85 -1.65 -12.93
C SER A 114 6.87 -2.24 -13.89
N GLN A 115 6.39 -2.86 -14.97
CA GLN A 115 7.28 -3.40 -16.00
C GLN A 115 7.88 -2.27 -16.85
N LYS A 116 7.16 -1.18 -17.00
CA LYS A 116 7.59 -0.06 -17.85
C LYS A 116 7.30 1.32 -17.26
#